data_a707f9b7319f533453b8427a557286de
#
_entry.id   a707f9b7319f533453b8427a557286de
#
_cell.length_a   1.000
_cell.length_b   1.000
_cell.length_c   1.000
_cell.angle_alpha   90.00
_cell.angle_beta   90.00
_cell.angle_gamma   90.00
#
_symmetry.space_group_name_H-M   'P 1'
#
loop_
_entity.id
_entity.type
_entity.pdbx_description
1 polymer ?
#
loop_
_entity_poly.entity_id
_entity_poly.type
_entity_poly.pdbx_seq_one_letter_code
_entity_poly.pdbx_strand_id
1 'polypeptide(L)'
;QVDRAAETSIREVLSHHTPSIPILGEEEGGPIEQPTRWVVDPLDGTTNFVHGFPTYAVSIALEVDGRSQCGVILDPVRWTFYSATRGGGAFCDERPMQVSTCTSLDVALLGTGFAYDRRTRAAFYLSYVQAFMVRAQGIRRAGAAAMDLVMVADGRLDGFWEFNLSPWDVAAGKLLVEEAGGRVSNHTGESLEARSPNPIASNGRIHDDMMAIIAQVHRSHTP
;
A
#
# COMPACT_ATOMS: atom_id res chain seq x y z
N GLN A 1 7.21 19.78 7.49
CA GLN A 1 8.48 19.91 8.26
C GLN A 1 8.92 18.57 8.85
N VAL A 2 7.99 17.79 9.44
CA VAL A 2 8.30 16.49 10.07
C VAL A 2 8.68 15.46 9.01
N ASP A 3 7.90 15.36 7.95
CA ASP A 3 8.10 14.50 6.79
C ASP A 3 9.50 14.68 6.17
N ARG A 4 9.89 15.93 5.86
CA ARG A 4 11.25 16.22 5.35
C ARG A 4 12.36 15.89 6.35
N ALA A 5 12.18 16.19 7.63
CA ALA A 5 13.17 15.83 8.63
C ALA A 5 13.33 14.31 8.77
N ALA A 6 12.22 13.57 8.71
CA ALA A 6 12.23 12.11 8.71
C ALA A 6 12.92 11.57 7.46
N GLU A 7 12.60 12.08 6.26
CA GLU A 7 13.27 11.64 5.03
C GLU A 7 14.76 11.94 5.06
N THR A 8 15.18 13.12 5.53
CA THR A 8 16.62 13.45 5.66
C THR A 8 17.33 12.43 6.57
N SER A 9 16.76 12.09 7.74
CA SER A 9 17.36 11.10 8.65
C SER A 9 17.43 9.70 8.03
N ILE A 10 16.37 9.28 7.32
CA ILE A 10 16.36 8.00 6.61
C ILE A 10 17.43 7.96 5.52
N ARG A 11 17.55 9.05 4.74
CA ARG A 11 18.57 9.17 3.68
C ARG A 11 20.00 9.12 4.23
N GLU A 12 20.27 9.77 5.35
CA GLU A 12 21.56 9.72 6.02
C GLU A 12 21.94 8.28 6.39
N VAL A 13 21.02 7.55 7.02
CA VAL A 13 21.24 6.15 7.42
C VAL A 13 21.44 5.25 6.20
N LEU A 14 20.56 5.32 5.22
CA LEU A 14 20.64 4.49 4.03
C LEU A 14 21.90 4.78 3.19
N SER A 15 22.26 6.06 3.02
CA SER A 15 23.47 6.46 2.29
C SER A 15 24.75 6.06 3.02
N HIS A 16 24.74 6.04 4.35
CA HIS A 16 25.87 5.56 5.13
C HIS A 16 26.13 4.05 4.93
N HIS A 17 25.06 3.25 4.96
CA HIS A 17 25.17 1.79 4.86
C HIS A 17 25.18 1.27 3.42
N THR A 18 24.56 1.97 2.49
CA THR A 18 24.41 1.55 1.09
C THR A 18 24.66 2.72 0.13
N PRO A 19 25.87 3.32 0.13
CA PRO A 19 26.16 4.56 -0.62
C PRO A 19 26.01 4.44 -2.13
N SER A 20 26.03 3.24 -2.68
CA SER A 20 25.86 2.99 -4.12
C SER A 20 24.40 2.83 -4.55
N ILE A 21 23.46 2.74 -3.61
CA ILE A 21 22.04 2.53 -3.92
C ILE A 21 21.32 3.88 -3.84
N PRO A 22 20.76 4.38 -4.95
CA PRO A 22 20.02 5.63 -4.97
C PRO A 22 18.70 5.52 -4.21
N ILE A 23 18.20 6.66 -3.74
CA ILE A 23 16.97 6.76 -2.95
C ILE A 23 15.94 7.56 -3.73
N LEU A 24 14.76 6.96 -3.93
CA LEU A 24 13.54 7.62 -4.37
C LEU A 24 12.66 7.89 -3.15
N GLY A 25 12.50 9.14 -2.76
CA GLY A 25 11.67 9.56 -1.64
C GLY A 25 10.52 10.45 -2.07
N GLU A 26 9.52 10.58 -1.22
CA GLU A 26 8.36 11.43 -1.46
C GLU A 26 8.73 12.92 -1.49
N GLU A 27 9.53 13.38 -0.54
CA GLU A 27 9.80 14.81 -0.30
C GLU A 27 10.92 15.37 -1.17
N GLU A 28 12.01 14.63 -1.34
CA GLU A 28 13.18 15.07 -2.09
C GLU A 28 13.25 14.45 -3.51
N GLY A 29 12.33 13.52 -3.81
CA GLY A 29 12.33 12.82 -5.08
C GLY A 29 13.51 11.85 -5.22
N GLY A 30 13.93 11.64 -6.47
CA GLY A 30 15.04 10.76 -6.81
C GLY A 30 14.83 10.04 -8.14
N PRO A 31 15.77 9.21 -8.58
CA PRO A 31 15.71 8.55 -9.87
C PRO A 31 14.67 7.44 -9.89
N ILE A 32 13.65 7.60 -10.76
CA ILE A 32 12.58 6.62 -10.93
C ILE A 32 13.04 5.40 -11.73
N GLU A 33 14.01 5.55 -12.64
CA GLU A 33 14.41 4.51 -13.61
C GLU A 33 15.74 3.82 -13.24
N GLN A 34 15.94 3.54 -11.95
CA GLN A 34 17.10 2.77 -11.52
C GLN A 34 16.74 1.31 -11.29
N PRO A 35 17.57 0.35 -11.75
CA PRO A 35 17.27 -1.07 -11.54
C PRO A 35 17.30 -1.45 -10.05
N THR A 36 18.15 -0.79 -9.26
CA THR A 36 18.21 -0.99 -7.81
C THR A 36 18.08 0.36 -7.12
N ARG A 37 17.12 0.48 -6.19
CA ARG A 37 16.86 1.72 -5.45
C ARG A 37 16.15 1.46 -4.14
N TRP A 38 16.36 2.34 -3.17
CA TRP A 38 15.47 2.50 -2.04
C TRP A 38 14.25 3.33 -2.43
N VAL A 39 13.08 2.94 -1.93
CA VAL A 39 11.82 3.67 -2.09
C VAL A 39 11.32 4.00 -0.71
N VAL A 40 11.12 5.30 -0.44
CA VAL A 40 10.89 5.82 0.92
C VAL A 40 9.68 6.73 0.95
N ASP A 41 8.74 6.44 1.83
CA ASP A 41 7.73 7.35 2.33
C ASP A 41 8.04 7.67 3.80
N PRO A 42 8.47 8.88 4.10
CA PRO A 42 8.83 9.27 5.47
C PRO A 42 7.61 9.41 6.38
N LEU A 43 6.42 9.65 5.81
CA LEU A 43 5.18 9.86 6.56
C LEU A 43 3.93 9.61 5.71
N ASP A 44 3.63 8.34 5.42
CA ASP A 44 2.33 7.96 4.85
C ASP A 44 1.20 8.35 5.80
N GLY A 45 0.20 9.05 5.28
CA GLY A 45 -0.90 9.58 6.09
C GLY A 45 -0.61 10.94 6.73
N THR A 46 0.11 11.85 6.05
CA THR A 46 0.42 13.21 6.52
C THR A 46 -0.80 13.97 7.04
N THR A 47 -1.95 13.86 6.38
CA THR A 47 -3.21 14.48 6.86
C THR A 47 -3.62 13.93 8.22
N ASN A 48 -3.53 12.64 8.41
CA ASN A 48 -3.85 11.99 9.70
C ASN A 48 -2.91 12.48 10.80
N PHE A 49 -1.62 12.53 10.50
CA PHE A 49 -0.62 13.02 11.44
C PHE A 49 -0.91 14.46 11.89
N VAL A 50 -1.19 15.36 10.94
CA VAL A 50 -1.50 16.78 11.24
C VAL A 50 -2.74 16.92 12.13
N HIS A 51 -3.73 16.04 11.94
CA HIS A 51 -4.96 16.07 12.73
C HIS A 51 -4.92 15.19 14.00
N GLY A 52 -3.80 14.54 14.29
CA GLY A 52 -3.69 13.62 15.42
C GLY A 52 -4.55 12.35 15.28
N PHE A 53 -4.95 11.99 14.04
CA PHE A 53 -5.66 10.74 13.80
C PHE A 53 -4.65 9.60 13.77
N PRO A 54 -4.78 8.57 14.64
CA PRO A 54 -3.71 7.62 14.95
C PRO A 54 -3.53 6.52 13.88
N THR A 55 -3.34 6.90 12.61
CA THR A 55 -3.10 6.01 11.48
C THR A 55 -2.19 6.71 10.48
N TYR A 56 -0.90 6.48 10.61
CA TYR A 56 0.16 6.96 9.73
C TYR A 56 1.39 6.06 9.92
N ALA A 57 2.29 6.05 8.95
CA ALA A 57 3.43 5.14 8.95
C ALA A 57 4.68 5.74 8.28
N VAL A 58 5.83 5.13 8.57
CA VAL A 58 7.04 5.24 7.75
C VAL A 58 7.14 3.98 6.91
N SER A 59 7.35 4.12 5.59
CA SER A 59 7.45 3.01 4.64
C SER A 59 8.77 3.05 3.89
N ILE A 60 9.54 1.95 3.93
CA ILE A 60 10.84 1.85 3.26
C ILE A 60 10.92 0.49 2.55
N ALA A 61 11.30 0.50 1.27
CA ALA A 61 11.53 -0.73 0.52
C ALA A 61 12.81 -0.66 -0.31
N LEU A 62 13.48 -1.79 -0.49
CA LEU A 62 14.52 -1.97 -1.51
C LEU A 62 13.90 -2.64 -2.73
N GLU A 63 13.96 -1.98 -3.86
CA GLU A 63 13.58 -2.55 -5.15
C GLU A 63 14.81 -2.94 -5.97
N VAL A 64 14.72 -4.11 -6.61
CA VAL A 64 15.67 -4.57 -7.64
C VAL A 64 14.87 -5.01 -8.86
N ASP A 65 15.19 -4.44 -10.02
CA ASP A 65 14.50 -4.70 -11.30
C ASP A 65 12.97 -4.55 -11.19
N GLY A 66 12.52 -3.49 -10.50
CA GLY A 66 11.12 -3.17 -10.30
C GLY A 66 10.37 -4.10 -9.31
N ARG A 67 11.08 -4.92 -8.57
CA ARG A 67 10.51 -5.82 -7.56
C ARG A 67 11.07 -5.52 -6.17
N SER A 68 10.20 -5.33 -5.21
CA SER A 68 10.60 -5.18 -3.80
C SER A 68 11.26 -6.47 -3.30
N GLN A 69 12.48 -6.36 -2.77
CA GLN A 69 13.26 -7.46 -2.20
C GLN A 69 13.16 -7.50 -0.69
N CYS A 70 13.16 -6.34 -0.04
CA CYS A 70 12.83 -6.19 1.36
C CYS A 70 11.99 -4.94 1.56
N GLY A 71 11.22 -4.92 2.61
CA GLY A 71 10.38 -3.78 2.97
C GLY A 71 10.09 -3.75 4.46
N VAL A 72 10.00 -2.55 5.00
CA VAL A 72 9.59 -2.30 6.37
C VAL A 72 8.55 -1.19 6.42
N ILE A 73 7.58 -1.36 7.29
CA ILE A 73 6.61 -0.32 7.64
C ILE A 73 6.62 -0.19 9.16
N LEU A 74 6.83 1.02 9.65
CA LEU A 74 6.73 1.34 11.08
C LEU A 74 5.43 2.06 11.35
N ASP A 75 4.61 1.54 12.25
CA ASP A 75 3.50 2.27 12.89
C ASP A 75 4.05 3.00 14.14
N PRO A 76 4.31 4.31 14.07
CA PRO A 76 4.89 5.03 15.21
C PRO A 76 3.88 5.31 16.32
N VAL A 77 2.58 5.11 16.07
CA VAL A 77 1.53 5.26 17.10
C VAL A 77 1.54 4.09 18.06
N ARG A 78 1.70 2.87 17.52
CA ARG A 78 1.71 1.63 18.30
C ARG A 78 3.11 1.11 18.55
N TRP A 79 4.11 1.77 17.97
CA TRP A 79 5.51 1.38 18.01
C TRP A 79 5.73 -0.06 17.53
N THR A 80 5.10 -0.40 16.39
CA THR A 80 5.07 -1.74 15.81
C THR A 80 5.78 -1.76 14.46
N PHE A 81 6.65 -2.73 14.27
CA PHE A 81 7.42 -2.97 13.05
C PHE A 81 6.77 -4.07 12.21
N TYR A 82 6.53 -3.78 10.95
CA TYR A 82 6.13 -4.76 9.96
C TYR A 82 7.25 -4.90 8.94
N SER A 83 7.69 -6.13 8.67
CA SER A 83 8.80 -6.38 7.76
C SER A 83 8.56 -7.59 6.89
N ALA A 84 9.14 -7.56 5.66
CA ALA A 84 9.18 -8.71 4.78
C ALA A 84 10.46 -8.73 3.96
N THR A 85 10.90 -9.93 3.60
CA THR A 85 11.92 -10.16 2.58
C THR A 85 11.39 -11.15 1.57
N ARG A 86 11.76 -10.97 0.30
CA ARG A 86 11.30 -11.82 -0.80
C ARG A 86 11.69 -13.29 -0.54
N GLY A 87 10.67 -14.17 -0.45
CA GLY A 87 10.83 -15.58 -0.10
C GLY A 87 11.10 -15.88 1.38
N GLY A 88 11.09 -14.85 2.24
CA GLY A 88 11.37 -14.97 3.68
C GLY A 88 10.13 -14.89 4.57
N GLY A 89 8.98 -14.53 4.00
CA GLY A 89 7.74 -14.29 4.73
C GLY A 89 7.61 -12.85 5.23
N ALA A 90 6.44 -12.56 5.82
CA ALA A 90 6.11 -11.27 6.43
C ALA A 90 5.95 -11.42 7.94
N PHE A 91 6.35 -10.38 8.69
CA PHE A 91 6.37 -10.38 10.14
C PHE A 91 5.85 -9.06 10.73
N CYS A 92 5.14 -9.17 11.83
CA CYS A 92 4.78 -8.08 12.73
C CYS A 92 5.65 -8.22 13.98
N ASP A 93 6.66 -7.37 14.13
CA ASP A 93 7.79 -7.59 15.03
C ASP A 93 8.42 -8.96 14.74
N GLU A 94 8.32 -9.91 15.66
CA GLU A 94 8.81 -11.29 15.47
C GLU A 94 7.71 -12.31 15.11
N ARG A 95 6.44 -11.89 15.10
CA ARG A 95 5.28 -12.75 14.81
C ARG A 95 5.07 -12.87 13.30
N PRO A 96 5.02 -14.09 12.73
CA PRO A 96 4.65 -14.27 11.35
C PRO A 96 3.25 -13.70 11.06
N MET A 97 3.13 -13.04 9.91
CA MET A 97 1.87 -12.51 9.40
C MET A 97 1.26 -13.48 8.38
N GLN A 98 -0.05 -13.54 8.33
CA GLN A 98 -0.81 -14.25 7.32
C GLN A 98 -2.07 -13.47 6.98
N VAL A 99 -2.39 -13.43 5.70
CA VAL A 99 -3.66 -12.86 5.22
C VAL A 99 -4.85 -13.65 5.77
N SER A 100 -6.01 -13.06 5.75
CA SER A 100 -7.25 -13.68 6.23
C SER A 100 -7.67 -14.92 5.42
N THR A 101 -8.56 -15.70 5.98
CA THR A 101 -9.15 -16.87 5.32
C THR A 101 -10.53 -16.62 4.73
N CYS A 102 -10.99 -15.38 4.69
CA CYS A 102 -12.28 -14.97 4.13
C CYS A 102 -12.40 -15.41 2.66
N THR A 103 -13.51 -16.03 2.30
CA THR A 103 -13.75 -16.59 0.96
C THR A 103 -14.88 -15.93 0.20
N SER A 104 -15.57 -14.94 0.80
CA SER A 104 -16.71 -14.27 0.18
C SER A 104 -16.74 -12.79 0.51
N LEU A 105 -17.11 -11.95 -0.46
CA LEU A 105 -17.20 -10.51 -0.28
C LEU A 105 -18.28 -10.07 0.73
N ASP A 106 -19.39 -10.80 0.85
CA ASP A 106 -20.49 -10.45 1.74
C ASP A 106 -20.11 -10.43 3.22
N VAL A 107 -19.04 -11.11 3.60
CA VAL A 107 -18.47 -11.12 4.96
C VAL A 107 -17.11 -10.41 5.02
N ALA A 108 -16.63 -9.86 3.90
CA ALA A 108 -15.32 -9.23 3.82
C ALA A 108 -15.32 -7.81 4.38
N LEU A 109 -14.23 -7.45 5.08
CA LEU A 109 -13.92 -6.09 5.48
C LEU A 109 -12.84 -5.54 4.54
N LEU A 110 -13.18 -4.47 3.84
CA LEU A 110 -12.32 -3.88 2.81
C LEU A 110 -11.75 -2.52 3.25
N GLY A 111 -10.55 -2.20 2.77
CA GLY A 111 -9.94 -0.88 2.86
C GLY A 111 -10.00 -0.12 1.54
N THR A 112 -9.99 1.22 1.60
CA THR A 112 -9.88 2.08 0.42
C THR A 112 -9.31 3.45 0.79
N GLY A 113 -8.80 4.14 -0.23
CA GLY A 113 -8.41 5.54 -0.14
C GLY A 113 -8.90 6.37 -1.32
N PHE A 114 -8.62 7.66 -1.27
CA PHE A 114 -8.97 8.61 -2.33
C PHE A 114 -7.77 9.49 -2.65
N ALA A 115 -7.35 9.49 -3.91
CA ALA A 115 -6.25 10.29 -4.38
C ALA A 115 -6.47 11.81 -4.20
N TYR A 116 -5.42 12.59 -4.37
CA TYR A 116 -5.46 14.04 -4.18
C TYR A 116 -6.37 14.78 -5.16
N ASP A 117 -6.68 14.19 -6.34
CA ASP A 117 -7.62 14.72 -7.34
C ASP A 117 -9.11 14.47 -7.01
N ARG A 118 -9.40 13.93 -5.81
CA ARG A 118 -10.77 13.59 -5.36
C ARG A 118 -11.77 14.73 -5.43
N ARG A 119 -11.33 15.99 -5.35
CA ARG A 119 -12.22 17.16 -5.44
C ARG A 119 -12.86 17.30 -6.82
N THR A 120 -12.16 16.89 -7.87
CA THR A 120 -12.62 16.95 -9.26
C THR A 120 -13.16 15.61 -9.74
N ARG A 121 -12.76 14.49 -9.13
CA ARG A 121 -13.13 13.13 -9.52
C ARG A 121 -13.92 12.35 -8.47
N ALA A 122 -14.63 13.05 -7.58
CA ALA A 122 -15.39 12.42 -6.50
C ALA A 122 -16.35 11.34 -7.00
N ALA A 123 -17.11 11.61 -8.08
CA ALA A 123 -18.05 10.66 -8.66
C ALA A 123 -17.37 9.35 -9.11
N PHE A 124 -16.17 9.44 -9.67
CA PHE A 124 -15.36 8.28 -10.04
C PHE A 124 -15.04 7.42 -8.82
N TYR A 125 -14.46 8.00 -7.78
CA TYR A 125 -14.10 7.23 -6.57
C TYR A 125 -15.32 6.66 -5.84
N LEU A 126 -16.38 7.45 -5.73
CA LEU A 126 -17.61 7.03 -5.07
C LEU A 126 -18.34 5.90 -5.80
N SER A 127 -18.19 5.77 -7.12
CA SER A 127 -18.77 4.66 -7.86
C SER A 127 -18.21 3.30 -7.44
N TYR A 128 -16.90 3.23 -7.16
CA TYR A 128 -16.27 2.02 -6.61
C TYR A 128 -16.73 1.76 -5.18
N VAL A 129 -16.77 2.81 -4.35
CA VAL A 129 -17.28 2.69 -2.97
C VAL A 129 -18.71 2.16 -2.98
N GLN A 130 -19.59 2.72 -3.82
CA GLN A 130 -20.97 2.26 -3.96
C GLN A 130 -21.04 0.78 -4.39
N ALA A 131 -20.22 0.39 -5.38
CA ALA A 131 -20.22 -0.98 -5.90
C ALA A 131 -19.79 -2.00 -4.84
N PHE A 132 -18.80 -1.67 -4.01
CA PHE A 132 -18.36 -2.53 -2.91
C PHE A 132 -19.29 -2.47 -1.69
N MET A 133 -19.87 -1.30 -1.37
CA MET A 133 -20.74 -1.11 -0.21
C MET A 133 -21.95 -2.03 -0.21
N VAL A 134 -22.50 -2.35 -1.38
CA VAL A 134 -23.66 -3.25 -1.50
C VAL A 134 -23.26 -4.74 -1.55
N ARG A 135 -21.98 -5.07 -1.46
CA ARG A 135 -21.46 -6.44 -1.59
C ARG A 135 -20.54 -6.88 -0.46
N ALA A 136 -19.91 -5.94 0.23
CA ALA A 136 -18.99 -6.23 1.33
C ALA A 136 -19.66 -6.00 2.68
N GLN A 137 -19.18 -6.67 3.71
CA GLN A 137 -19.63 -6.47 5.10
C GLN A 137 -19.35 -5.04 5.57
N GLY A 138 -18.26 -4.45 5.12
CA GLY A 138 -17.93 -3.08 5.47
C GLY A 138 -16.71 -2.56 4.74
N ILE A 139 -16.56 -1.22 4.75
CA ILE A 139 -15.44 -0.51 4.15
C ILE A 139 -14.80 0.37 5.21
N ARG A 140 -13.46 0.45 5.17
CA ARG A 140 -12.66 1.37 5.97
C ARG A 140 -11.95 2.35 5.06
N ARG A 141 -11.89 3.61 5.47
CA ARG A 141 -11.09 4.66 4.82
C ARG A 141 -10.17 5.25 5.90
N ALA A 142 -9.07 4.53 6.17
CA ALA A 142 -8.16 4.91 7.24
C ALA A 142 -7.26 6.09 6.85
N GLY A 143 -6.84 6.18 5.58
CA GLY A 143 -6.12 7.34 5.03
C GLY A 143 -4.61 7.26 5.15
N ALA A 144 -4.07 6.05 5.17
CA ALA A 144 -2.66 5.72 5.09
C ALA A 144 -2.53 4.40 4.32
N ALA A 145 -2.12 4.46 3.06
CA ALA A 145 -2.14 3.30 2.14
C ALA A 145 -1.19 2.19 2.60
N ALA A 146 -0.01 2.54 3.12
CA ALA A 146 0.93 1.58 3.68
C ALA A 146 0.30 0.80 4.85
N MET A 147 -0.45 1.50 5.74
CA MET A 147 -1.16 0.85 6.85
C MET A 147 -2.33 -0.01 6.37
N ASP A 148 -3.07 0.41 5.34
CA ASP A 148 -4.14 -0.40 4.76
C ASP A 148 -3.59 -1.72 4.18
N LEU A 149 -2.43 -1.67 3.49
CA LEU A 149 -1.73 -2.87 3.00
C LEU A 149 -1.21 -3.76 4.15
N VAL A 150 -0.68 -3.17 5.22
CA VAL A 150 -0.32 -3.90 6.45
C VAL A 150 -1.54 -4.63 7.02
N MET A 151 -2.70 -3.97 7.08
CA MET A 151 -3.92 -4.59 7.61
C MET A 151 -4.40 -5.78 6.75
N VAL A 152 -4.17 -5.73 5.43
CA VAL A 152 -4.42 -6.88 4.54
C VAL A 152 -3.42 -8.00 4.84
N ALA A 153 -2.13 -7.70 4.94
CA ALA A 153 -1.09 -8.68 5.22
C ALA A 153 -1.25 -9.36 6.59
N ASP A 154 -1.75 -8.63 7.59
CA ASP A 154 -2.02 -9.16 8.95
C ASP A 154 -3.43 -9.78 9.10
N GLY A 155 -4.18 -9.91 8.00
CA GLY A 155 -5.50 -10.54 7.98
C GLY A 155 -6.61 -9.78 8.70
N ARG A 156 -6.42 -8.48 8.98
CA ARG A 156 -7.42 -7.60 9.61
C ARG A 156 -8.34 -6.93 8.59
N LEU A 157 -7.86 -6.76 7.35
CA LEU A 157 -8.67 -6.49 6.18
C LEU A 157 -8.57 -7.68 5.23
N ASP A 158 -9.63 -7.93 4.50
CA ASP A 158 -9.68 -9.01 3.51
C ASP A 158 -9.22 -8.54 2.13
N GLY A 159 -9.31 -7.23 1.88
CA GLY A 159 -8.85 -6.59 0.66
C GLY A 159 -8.74 -5.07 0.78
N PHE A 160 -8.07 -4.48 -0.19
CA PHE A 160 -7.83 -3.03 -0.29
C PHE A 160 -7.78 -2.63 -1.76
N TRP A 161 -8.29 -1.44 -2.08
CA TRP A 161 -8.10 -0.82 -3.39
C TRP A 161 -7.90 0.69 -3.24
N GLU A 162 -7.01 1.24 -4.03
CA GLU A 162 -6.84 2.68 -4.18
C GLU A 162 -6.28 2.99 -5.57
N PHE A 163 -6.50 4.22 -6.05
CA PHE A 163 -6.03 4.67 -7.36
C PHE A 163 -5.09 5.86 -7.22
N ASN A 164 -4.21 6.04 -8.20
CA ASN A 164 -3.28 7.16 -8.31
C ASN A 164 -2.36 7.31 -7.08
N LEU A 165 -1.88 6.20 -6.55
CA LEU A 165 -0.84 6.19 -5.54
C LEU A 165 0.54 6.41 -6.16
N SER A 166 1.52 6.67 -5.32
CA SER A 166 2.93 6.77 -5.66
C SER A 166 3.68 5.47 -5.33
N PRO A 167 4.88 5.26 -5.90
CA PRO A 167 5.68 4.07 -5.60
C PRO A 167 5.93 3.85 -4.11
N TRP A 168 6.19 4.90 -3.37
CA TRP A 168 6.53 4.86 -1.95
C TRP A 168 5.36 4.45 -1.06
N ASP A 169 4.11 4.75 -1.45
CA ASP A 169 2.89 4.32 -0.73
C ASP A 169 2.73 2.79 -0.75
N VAL A 170 3.33 2.10 -1.74
CA VAL A 170 2.97 0.72 -2.09
C VAL A 170 4.12 -0.26 -1.99
N ALA A 171 5.37 0.16 -2.25
CA ALA A 171 6.49 -0.76 -2.47
C ALA A 171 6.73 -1.74 -1.29
N ALA A 172 6.71 -1.28 -0.05
CA ALA A 172 6.86 -2.14 1.13
C ALA A 172 5.58 -2.93 1.41
N GLY A 173 4.42 -2.27 1.39
CA GLY A 173 3.13 -2.91 1.68
C GLY A 173 2.76 -4.02 0.70
N LYS A 174 3.04 -3.84 -0.59
CA LYS A 174 2.89 -4.89 -1.60
C LYS A 174 3.67 -6.15 -1.23
N LEU A 175 4.95 -6.00 -0.87
CA LEU A 175 5.78 -7.13 -0.47
C LEU A 175 5.22 -7.83 0.76
N LEU A 176 4.79 -7.07 1.77
CA LEU A 176 4.17 -7.63 2.98
C LEU A 176 2.94 -8.49 2.64
N VAL A 177 2.05 -8.00 1.78
CA VAL A 177 0.86 -8.75 1.35
C VAL A 177 1.25 -10.04 0.61
N GLU A 178 2.18 -9.96 -0.36
CA GLU A 178 2.63 -11.12 -1.14
C GLU A 178 3.29 -12.17 -0.24
N GLU A 179 4.17 -11.76 0.67
CA GLU A 179 4.88 -12.67 1.58
C GLU A 179 3.99 -13.22 2.72
N ALA A 180 2.88 -12.56 3.03
CA ALA A 180 1.84 -13.07 3.92
C ALA A 180 0.86 -14.05 3.22
N GLY A 181 1.06 -14.36 1.94
CA GLY A 181 0.25 -15.27 1.15
C GLY A 181 -0.94 -14.61 0.45
N GLY A 182 -0.99 -13.29 0.38
CA GLY A 182 -1.99 -12.53 -0.36
C GLY A 182 -1.64 -12.34 -1.83
N ARG A 183 -2.48 -11.57 -2.52
CA ARG A 183 -2.30 -11.21 -3.92
C ARG A 183 -2.43 -9.71 -4.11
N VAL A 184 -1.53 -9.16 -4.93
CA VAL A 184 -1.56 -7.74 -5.34
C VAL A 184 -1.48 -7.67 -6.86
N SER A 185 -2.38 -6.91 -7.47
CA SER A 185 -2.37 -6.60 -8.90
C SER A 185 -2.71 -5.12 -9.14
N ASN A 186 -2.57 -4.67 -10.38
CA ASN A 186 -3.18 -3.42 -10.79
C ASN A 186 -4.68 -3.62 -11.07
N HIS A 187 -5.37 -2.54 -11.44
CA HIS A 187 -6.81 -2.57 -11.74
C HIS A 187 -7.16 -3.35 -13.04
N THR A 188 -6.19 -3.74 -13.85
CA THR A 188 -6.36 -4.63 -15.02
C THR A 188 -6.07 -6.10 -14.71
N GLY A 189 -5.60 -6.40 -13.50
CA GLY A 189 -5.24 -7.76 -13.08
C GLY A 189 -3.78 -8.14 -13.35
N GLU A 190 -3.02 -7.24 -13.94
CA GLU A 190 -1.60 -7.44 -14.23
C GLU A 190 -0.73 -7.13 -13.00
N SER A 191 0.56 -7.41 -13.10
CA SER A 191 1.52 -7.02 -12.08
C SER A 191 1.52 -5.50 -11.88
N LEU A 192 1.58 -5.08 -10.63
CA LEU A 192 1.56 -3.67 -10.27
C LEU A 192 2.83 -2.97 -10.76
N GLU A 193 2.65 -1.95 -11.61
CA GLU A 193 3.76 -1.13 -12.09
C GLU A 193 4.24 -0.15 -11.03
N ALA A 194 5.55 0.08 -10.99
CA ALA A 194 6.18 0.94 -10.00
C ALA A 194 5.87 2.44 -10.17
N ARG A 195 5.48 2.89 -11.37
CA ARG A 195 5.37 4.33 -11.68
C ARG A 195 4.05 4.99 -11.28
N SER A 196 2.96 4.25 -11.38
CA SER A 196 1.61 4.76 -11.08
C SER A 196 0.75 3.63 -10.56
N PRO A 197 1.02 3.17 -9.35
CA PRO A 197 0.35 2.03 -8.81
C PRO A 197 -1.13 2.34 -8.52
N ASN A 198 -1.98 1.46 -9.04
CA ASN A 198 -3.40 1.40 -8.69
C ASN A 198 -3.64 0.04 -8.04
N PRO A 199 -3.21 -0.15 -6.79
CA PRO A 199 -3.20 -1.46 -6.17
C PRO A 199 -4.59 -1.97 -5.87
N ILE A 200 -4.77 -3.26 -6.19
CA ILE A 200 -5.82 -4.10 -5.65
C ILE A 200 -5.10 -5.19 -4.87
N ALA A 201 -5.20 -5.15 -3.57
CA ALA A 201 -4.61 -6.12 -2.67
C ALA A 201 -5.70 -6.94 -1.99
N SER A 202 -5.45 -8.22 -1.72
CA SER A 202 -6.40 -9.06 -1.00
C SER A 202 -5.73 -10.29 -0.39
N ASN A 203 -6.49 -11.06 0.36
CA ASN A 203 -6.10 -12.37 0.87
C ASN A 203 -5.94 -13.44 -0.24
N GLY A 204 -6.04 -13.07 -1.52
CA GLY A 204 -5.97 -13.96 -2.67
C GLY A 204 -7.26 -14.72 -2.98
N ARG A 205 -8.11 -14.99 -2.00
CA ARG A 205 -9.33 -15.80 -2.14
C ARG A 205 -10.50 -15.01 -2.73
N ILE A 206 -10.60 -13.72 -2.37
CA ILE A 206 -11.62 -12.80 -2.89
C ILE A 206 -11.10 -11.89 -4.01
N HIS A 207 -9.85 -12.09 -4.45
CA HIS A 207 -9.20 -11.18 -5.40
C HIS A 207 -9.95 -11.09 -6.74
N ASP A 208 -10.33 -12.23 -7.29
CA ASP A 208 -11.02 -12.27 -8.59
C ASP A 208 -12.42 -11.65 -8.51
N ASP A 209 -13.11 -11.80 -7.38
CA ASP A 209 -14.40 -11.13 -7.14
C ASP A 209 -14.24 -9.60 -7.04
N MET A 210 -13.19 -9.12 -6.35
CA MET A 210 -12.86 -7.70 -6.31
C MET A 210 -12.55 -7.17 -7.72
N MET A 211 -11.75 -7.88 -8.49
CA MET A 211 -11.40 -7.53 -9.87
C MET A 211 -12.62 -7.46 -10.79
N ALA A 212 -13.56 -8.39 -10.65
CA ALA A 212 -14.80 -8.38 -11.42
C ALA A 212 -15.63 -7.11 -11.19
N ILE A 213 -15.74 -6.66 -9.91
CA ILE A 213 -16.42 -5.42 -9.53
C ILE A 213 -15.68 -4.21 -10.11
N ILE A 214 -14.36 -4.14 -9.95
CA ILE A 214 -13.54 -3.04 -10.45
C ILE A 214 -13.67 -2.92 -11.96
N ALA A 215 -13.58 -4.03 -12.70
CA ALA A 215 -13.73 -4.05 -14.14
C ALA A 215 -15.15 -3.64 -14.57
N GLN A 216 -16.20 -4.00 -13.83
CA GLN A 216 -17.58 -3.59 -14.09
C GLN A 216 -17.71 -2.07 -13.97
N VAL A 217 -17.21 -1.49 -12.88
CA VAL A 217 -17.28 -0.05 -12.61
C VAL A 217 -16.44 0.71 -13.63
N HIS A 218 -15.22 0.23 -13.93
CA HIS A 218 -14.32 0.89 -14.88
C HIS A 218 -14.95 1.02 -16.26
N ARG A 219 -15.61 -0.03 -16.77
CA ARG A 219 -16.34 0.02 -18.06
C ARG A 219 -17.45 1.06 -18.09
N SER A 220 -18.07 1.39 -16.97
CA SER A 220 -19.12 2.41 -16.90
C SER A 220 -18.59 3.86 -16.95
N HIS A 221 -17.27 4.03 -16.77
CA HIS A 221 -16.58 5.33 -16.81
C HIS A 221 -15.72 5.54 -18.07
N THR A 222 -15.55 4.49 -18.89
CA THR A 222 -14.89 4.61 -20.20
C THR A 222 -15.95 4.94 -21.22
N PRO A 223 -15.80 6.04 -22.00
CA PRO A 223 -16.78 6.47 -23.01
C PRO A 223 -16.91 5.49 -24.18
#